data_e10d48de9081e6c103e844b4ce778605
#
_entry.id   e10d48de9081e6c103e844b4ce778605
#
_cell.length_a   1.000
_cell.length_b   1.000
_cell.length_c   1.000
_cell.angle_alpha   90.00
_cell.angle_beta   90.00
_cell.angle_gamma   90.00
#
_symmetry.space_group_name_H-M   'P 1'
#
loop_
_entity.id
_entity.type
_entity.pdbx_description
1 polymer ?
#
loop_
_entity_poly.entity_id
_entity_poly.type
_entity_poly.pdbx_seq_one_letter_code
_entity_poly.pdbx_strand_id
1 'polypeptide(L)'
;MTHKDIMWGLVILCSLVHQRALGLQEFLETPSYSEVNPGTRLVLPCFVKDKGGECRWEKDGNPVGIFEDKYEWAGNLNEGNCSLAILDASSEYDDGVWQCQVIDCSKYLVQ
;
A
#
# COMPACT_ATOMS: atom_id res chain seq x y z
N MET A 1 -13.95 -26.47 2.49
CA MET A 1 -13.15 -25.25 2.49
C MET A 1 -13.58 -24.34 1.37
N THR A 2 -13.71 -23.07 1.67
CA THR A 2 -14.15 -22.11 0.68
C THR A 2 -12.97 -21.54 -0.10
N HIS A 3 -13.24 -20.99 -1.26
CA HIS A 3 -12.27 -20.31 -2.06
C HIS A 3 -11.57 -19.17 -1.27
N LYS A 4 -12.32 -18.50 -0.42
CA LYS A 4 -11.81 -17.44 0.42
C LYS A 4 -10.73 -17.92 1.38
N ASP A 5 -10.91 -19.10 1.98
CA ASP A 5 -9.92 -19.65 2.91
C ASP A 5 -8.61 -20.01 2.21
N ILE A 6 -8.70 -20.49 0.98
CA ILE A 6 -7.53 -20.82 0.18
C ILE A 6 -6.72 -19.55 -0.10
N MET A 7 -7.39 -18.48 -0.50
CA MET A 7 -6.72 -17.21 -0.78
C MET A 7 -6.06 -16.63 0.48
N TRP A 8 -6.72 -16.75 1.60
CA TRP A 8 -6.18 -16.29 2.88
C TRP A 8 -4.89 -17.02 3.24
N GLY A 9 -4.86 -18.34 3.04
CA GLY A 9 -3.66 -19.12 3.30
C GLY A 9 -2.49 -18.72 2.41
N LEU A 10 -2.77 -18.43 1.15
CA LEU A 10 -1.73 -17.99 0.22
C LEU A 10 -1.15 -16.63 0.62
N VAL A 11 -1.99 -15.73 1.08
CA VAL A 11 -1.52 -14.41 1.52
C VAL A 11 -0.59 -14.54 2.71
N ILE A 12 -0.93 -15.37 3.67
CA ILE A 12 -0.09 -15.60 4.85
C ILE A 12 1.27 -16.19 4.43
N LEU A 13 1.25 -17.20 3.57
CA LEU A 13 2.48 -17.82 3.09
C LEU A 13 3.36 -16.83 2.34
N CYS A 14 2.76 -16.00 1.50
CA CYS A 14 3.47 -14.97 0.78
C CYS A 14 4.20 -14.02 1.73
N SER A 15 3.53 -13.56 2.78
CA SER A 15 4.13 -12.65 3.74
C SER A 15 5.32 -13.27 4.46
N LEU A 16 5.22 -14.54 4.84
CA LEU A 16 6.32 -15.24 5.52
C LEU A 16 7.53 -15.39 4.60
N VAL A 17 7.30 -15.78 3.36
CA VAL A 17 8.38 -15.94 2.39
C VAL A 17 9.03 -14.60 2.10
N HIS A 18 8.23 -13.56 1.96
CA HIS A 18 8.72 -12.21 1.72
C HIS A 18 9.68 -11.77 2.82
N GLN A 19 9.32 -11.99 4.07
CA GLN A 19 10.16 -11.62 5.20
C GLN A 19 11.50 -12.34 5.20
N ARG A 20 11.53 -13.58 4.75
CA ARG A 20 12.76 -14.36 4.73
C ARG A 20 13.65 -14.03 3.55
N ALA A 21 13.05 -13.81 2.39
CA ALA A 21 13.78 -13.70 1.14
C ALA A 21 14.22 -12.29 0.82
N LEU A 22 13.49 -11.31 1.31
CA LEU A 22 13.65 -9.94 0.86
C LEU A 22 13.97 -8.96 1.98
N GLY A 23 14.88 -9.30 2.82
CA GLY A 23 15.38 -8.33 3.78
C GLY A 23 15.99 -7.09 3.13
N LEU A 24 16.00 -7.03 1.78
CA LEU A 24 16.57 -5.92 1.04
C LEU A 24 15.61 -4.79 0.75
N GLN A 25 14.31 -5.05 0.77
CA GLN A 25 13.33 -3.98 0.59
C GLN A 25 13.22 -3.16 1.85
N GLU A 26 13.23 -1.86 1.69
CA GLU A 26 13.04 -0.99 2.84
C GLU A 26 12.29 0.26 2.41
N PHE A 27 11.52 0.80 3.33
CA PHE A 27 10.82 2.06 3.12
C PHE A 27 11.76 3.21 3.43
N LEU A 28 11.96 4.07 2.43
CA LEU A 28 12.78 5.27 2.58
C LEU A 28 11.99 6.42 3.19
N GLU A 29 10.68 6.44 2.92
CA GLU A 29 9.79 7.42 3.48
C GLU A 29 8.38 6.82 3.59
N THR A 30 7.71 7.07 4.70
CA THR A 30 6.32 6.65 4.94
C THR A 30 5.54 7.83 5.51
N PRO A 31 4.19 7.74 5.50
CA PRO A 31 3.39 8.85 6.01
C PRO A 31 3.64 9.11 7.49
N SER A 32 3.62 10.38 7.85
CA SER A 32 3.61 10.83 9.23
C SER A 32 2.26 11.46 9.54
N TYR A 33 2.06 11.84 10.80
CA TYR A 33 0.84 12.52 11.18
C TYR A 33 0.64 13.78 10.35
N SER A 34 -0.57 13.97 9.85
CA SER A 34 -0.94 15.14 9.05
C SER A 34 -2.34 15.62 9.39
N GLU A 35 -2.53 16.93 9.38
CA GLU A 35 -3.82 17.54 9.47
C GLU A 35 -4.00 18.43 8.24
N VAL A 36 -5.14 18.29 7.56
CA VAL A 36 -5.41 19.08 6.38
C VAL A 36 -6.83 19.60 6.40
N ASN A 37 -7.06 20.68 5.66
CA ASN A 37 -8.40 21.22 5.54
C ASN A 37 -9.25 20.34 4.63
N PRO A 38 -10.53 20.18 4.95
CA PRO A 38 -11.42 19.42 4.05
C PRO A 38 -11.42 20.00 2.64
N GLY A 39 -11.49 19.12 1.66
CA GLY A 39 -11.52 19.50 0.26
C GLY A 39 -10.16 19.70 -0.38
N THR A 40 -9.08 19.60 0.37
CA THR A 40 -7.74 19.76 -0.19
C THR A 40 -7.19 18.47 -0.74
N ARG A 41 -6.21 18.57 -1.62
CA ARG A 41 -5.45 17.43 -2.12
C ARG A 41 -4.32 17.12 -1.14
N LEU A 42 -4.24 15.91 -0.70
CA LEU A 42 -3.20 15.48 0.24
C LEU A 42 -2.40 14.34 -0.39
N VAL A 43 -1.08 14.42 -0.31
CA VAL A 43 -0.22 13.33 -0.76
C VAL A 43 0.37 12.64 0.45
N LEU A 44 0.14 11.32 0.54
CA LEU A 44 0.76 10.46 1.55
C LEU A 44 2.03 9.89 0.94
N PRO A 45 3.21 10.23 1.46
CA PRO A 45 4.45 9.74 0.84
C PRO A 45 4.70 8.27 1.15
N CYS A 46 5.24 7.57 0.16
CA CYS A 46 5.74 6.21 0.35
C CYS A 46 6.81 5.95 -0.71
N PHE A 47 8.06 5.88 -0.27
CA PHE A 47 9.19 5.60 -1.15
C PHE A 47 9.84 4.31 -0.69
N VAL A 48 10.06 3.40 -1.64
CA VAL A 48 10.58 2.07 -1.37
C VAL A 48 11.88 1.87 -2.14
N LYS A 49 12.92 1.45 -1.44
CA LYS A 49 14.18 1.08 -2.05
C LYS A 49 14.10 -0.38 -2.50
N ASP A 50 14.55 -0.64 -3.72
CA ASP A 50 14.57 -1.99 -4.27
C ASP A 50 13.20 -2.67 -4.23
N LYS A 51 12.18 -1.93 -4.67
CA LYS A 51 10.82 -2.44 -4.69
C LYS A 51 10.71 -3.68 -5.56
N GLY A 52 10.36 -4.81 -4.94
CA GLY A 52 10.25 -6.09 -5.64
C GLY A 52 8.82 -6.59 -5.79
N GLY A 53 7.83 -5.78 -5.54
CA GLY A 53 6.44 -6.20 -5.61
C GLY A 53 5.53 -5.04 -5.94
N GLU A 54 4.26 -5.20 -5.65
CA GLU A 54 3.26 -4.17 -5.91
C GLU A 54 2.90 -3.42 -4.64
N CYS A 55 2.75 -2.12 -4.78
CA CYS A 55 2.36 -1.27 -3.67
C CYS A 55 0.86 -1.36 -3.43
N ARG A 56 0.51 -1.30 -2.16
CA ARG A 56 -0.87 -1.30 -1.72
C ARG A 56 -0.99 -0.37 -0.52
N TRP A 57 -2.12 0.31 -0.44
CA TRP A 57 -2.42 1.14 0.71
C TRP A 57 -3.53 0.51 1.53
N GLU A 58 -3.43 0.67 2.84
CA GLU A 58 -4.48 0.29 3.78
C GLU A 58 -4.86 1.48 4.64
N LYS A 59 -6.12 1.54 4.99
CA LYS A 59 -6.63 2.50 5.96
C LYS A 59 -7.33 1.74 7.07
N ASP A 60 -6.90 1.94 8.29
CA ASP A 60 -7.41 1.24 9.47
C ASP A 60 -7.39 -0.28 9.29
N GLY A 61 -6.35 -0.79 8.64
CA GLY A 61 -6.17 -2.21 8.41
C GLY A 61 -6.93 -2.79 7.21
N ASN A 62 -7.66 -1.97 6.47
CA ASN A 62 -8.44 -2.42 5.31
C ASN A 62 -7.83 -1.90 4.01
N PRO A 63 -7.77 -2.75 2.97
CA PRO A 63 -7.24 -2.32 1.68
C PRO A 63 -8.04 -1.16 1.10
N VAL A 64 -7.32 -0.23 0.48
CA VAL A 64 -7.91 0.92 -0.19
C VAL A 64 -7.81 0.71 -1.69
N GLY A 65 -8.96 0.77 -2.37
CA GLY A 65 -8.98 0.70 -3.84
C GLY A 65 -8.54 2.02 -4.43
N ILE A 66 -7.77 1.94 -5.51
CA ILE A 66 -7.37 3.12 -6.27
C ILE A 66 -8.42 3.33 -7.35
N PHE A 67 -9.19 4.39 -7.24
CA PHE A 67 -10.23 4.69 -8.21
C PHE A 67 -10.32 6.19 -8.45
N GLU A 68 -10.76 6.52 -9.65
CA GLU A 68 -10.81 7.89 -10.12
C GLU A 68 -11.63 8.78 -9.19
N ASP A 69 -11.27 10.04 -9.15
CA ASP A 69 -11.94 11.10 -8.41
C ASP A 69 -11.79 11.01 -6.88
N LYS A 70 -11.11 10.00 -6.39
CA LYS A 70 -10.89 9.90 -4.94
C LYS A 70 -9.42 9.65 -4.58
N TYR A 71 -8.83 8.58 -5.10
CA TYR A 71 -7.45 8.21 -4.82
C TYR A 71 -6.71 7.93 -6.10
N GLU A 72 -5.46 8.42 -6.19
CA GLU A 72 -4.62 8.10 -7.33
C GLU A 72 -3.17 7.97 -6.91
N TRP A 73 -2.40 7.24 -7.69
CA TRP A 73 -0.97 7.16 -7.46
C TRP A 73 -0.35 8.53 -7.79
N ALA A 74 0.43 9.06 -6.84
CA ALA A 74 1.06 10.37 -7.01
C ALA A 74 2.47 10.29 -7.57
N GLY A 75 3.03 9.09 -7.70
CA GLY A 75 4.39 8.90 -8.15
C GLY A 75 4.53 7.78 -9.17
N ASN A 76 5.75 7.56 -9.60
CA ASN A 76 6.07 6.50 -10.55
C ASN A 76 6.37 5.21 -9.77
N LEU A 77 5.45 4.26 -9.87
CA LEU A 77 5.56 2.99 -9.16
C LEU A 77 6.82 2.21 -9.55
N ASN A 78 7.23 2.31 -10.81
CA ASN A 78 8.42 1.59 -11.28
C ASN A 78 9.71 2.11 -10.66
N GLU A 79 9.68 3.32 -10.13
CA GLU A 79 10.82 3.92 -9.47
C GLU A 79 10.75 3.80 -7.95
N GLY A 80 9.78 3.04 -7.44
CA GLY A 80 9.61 2.88 -6.01
C GLY A 80 8.83 4.00 -5.32
N ASN A 81 8.27 4.91 -6.08
CA ASN A 81 7.44 5.99 -5.52
C ASN A 81 5.99 5.54 -5.49
N CYS A 82 5.57 5.04 -4.33
CA CYS A 82 4.23 4.52 -4.11
C CYS A 82 3.33 5.51 -3.37
N SER A 83 3.65 6.79 -3.47
CA SER A 83 2.87 7.84 -2.82
C SER A 83 1.45 7.87 -3.35
N LEU A 84 0.51 8.14 -2.45
CA LEU A 84 -0.92 8.16 -2.75
C LEU A 84 -1.44 9.58 -2.63
N ALA A 85 -2.20 10.02 -3.61
CA ALA A 85 -2.90 11.30 -3.55
C ALA A 85 -4.35 11.06 -3.17
N ILE A 86 -4.79 11.77 -2.14
CA ILE A 86 -6.20 11.87 -1.76
C ILE A 86 -6.69 13.18 -2.36
N LEU A 87 -7.61 13.10 -3.32
CA LEU A 87 -7.95 14.25 -4.16
C LEU A 87 -8.84 15.27 -3.49
N ASP A 88 -9.69 14.81 -2.59
CA ASP A 88 -10.67 15.65 -1.91
C ASP A 88 -10.78 15.15 -0.48
N ALA A 89 -9.87 15.61 0.36
CA ALA A 89 -9.75 15.10 1.72
C ALA A 89 -11.01 15.35 2.53
N SER A 90 -11.48 14.34 3.21
CA SER A 90 -12.72 14.37 3.99
C SER A 90 -12.51 13.62 5.30
N SER A 91 -12.93 14.22 6.41
CA SER A 91 -12.83 13.53 7.70
C SER A 91 -13.72 12.29 7.75
N GLU A 92 -14.82 12.29 7.01
CA GLU A 92 -15.74 11.15 6.99
C GLU A 92 -15.12 9.91 6.38
N TYR A 93 -14.32 10.07 5.29
CA TYR A 93 -13.79 8.94 4.54
C TYR A 93 -12.30 8.75 4.72
N ASP A 94 -11.56 9.78 5.04
CA ASP A 94 -10.10 9.73 4.97
C ASP A 94 -9.39 9.80 6.32
N ASP A 95 -10.11 10.14 7.37
CA ASP A 95 -9.55 10.18 8.71
C ASP A 95 -9.25 8.76 9.18
N GLY A 96 -8.05 8.53 9.68
CA GLY A 96 -7.67 7.20 10.13
C GLY A 96 -6.17 6.95 10.03
N VAL A 97 -5.80 5.70 10.18
CA VAL A 97 -4.41 5.25 10.13
C VAL A 97 -4.14 4.65 8.76
N TRP A 98 -3.25 5.30 8.03
CA TRP A 98 -2.86 4.89 6.68
C TRP A 98 -1.54 4.18 6.69
N GLN A 99 -1.45 3.11 5.91
CA GLN A 99 -0.24 2.31 5.82
C GLN A 99 0.04 1.91 4.39
N CYS A 100 1.28 2.08 3.97
CA CYS A 100 1.77 1.65 2.67
C CYS A 100 2.40 0.26 2.81
N GLN A 101 2.09 -0.63 1.88
CA GLN A 101 2.63 -1.98 1.88
C GLN A 101 3.16 -2.35 0.51
N VAL A 102 4.13 -3.25 0.48
CA VAL A 102 4.62 -3.85 -0.76
C VAL A 102 4.38 -5.34 -0.69
N ILE A 103 3.63 -5.86 -1.64
CA ILE A 103 3.25 -7.27 -1.70
C ILE A 103 3.96 -7.93 -2.88
N ASP A 104 4.75 -8.95 -2.61
CA ASP A 104 5.52 -9.64 -3.63
C ASP A 104 5.24 -11.15 -3.57
N CYS A 105 3.99 -11.51 -3.80
CA CYS A 105 3.58 -12.90 -3.81
C CYS A 105 3.87 -13.60 -5.12
N SER A 106 3.84 -12.86 -6.23
CA SER A 106 3.95 -13.47 -7.55
C SER A 106 5.26 -14.19 -7.77
N LYS A 107 6.34 -13.71 -7.18
CA LYS A 107 7.65 -14.33 -7.32
C LYS A 107 7.74 -15.71 -6.69
N TYR A 108 6.88 -15.99 -5.74
CA TYR A 108 6.91 -17.25 -5.01
C TYR A 108 5.85 -18.22 -5.46
N LEU A 109 4.83 -17.74 -6.13
CA LEU A 109 3.74 -18.60 -6.61
C LEU A 109 4.07 -19.34 -7.89
N VAL A 110 5.04 -18.87 -8.66
CA VAL A 110 5.42 -19.51 -9.92
C VAL A 110 6.58 -20.46 -9.77
N GLN A 111 7.10 -20.61 -8.60
CA GLN A 111 8.14 -21.57 -8.31
C GLN A 111 7.57 -22.88 -7.81
#